data_22b531cf011d31f50181d4341ba3ee1e
#
_entry.id   22b531cf011d31f50181d4341ba3ee1e
#
_cell.length_a   1.000
_cell.length_b   1.000
_cell.length_c   1.000
_cell.angle_alpha   90.00
_cell.angle_beta   90.00
_cell.angle_gamma   90.00
#
_symmetry.space_group_name_H-M   'P 1'
#
loop_
_entity.id
_entity.type
_entity.pdbx_description
1 polymer ?
#
loop_
_entity_poly.entity_id
_entity_poly.type
_entity_poly.pdbx_seq_one_letter_code
_entity_poly.pdbx_strand_id
1 'polypeptide(L)'
;YYRIQDPIVAREKTDEKTEESILKELKLDGLVNGEEEVVEHLEANLTGSSLYYPLRRNQNGLLGSASKALPQEKFETVLAYTRAKQKELKAEMYEGEVSALPYLLGEDTGCDFCACKDICGFDQRIEGCEYRQLQKYSLEEAVECMKEKLGIKKSQK
;
A
#
# COMPACT_ATOMS: atom_id res chain seq x y z
N TYR A 1 5.37 2.22 5.16
CA TYR A 1 5.45 3.68 4.96
C TYR A 1 5.58 4.36 6.31
N TYR A 2 6.51 5.31 6.42
CA TYR A 2 6.68 6.18 7.58
C TYR A 2 5.97 7.50 7.32
N ARG A 3 5.21 7.98 8.30
CA ARG A 3 4.69 9.35 8.27
C ARG A 3 5.80 10.29 8.75
N ILE A 4 6.08 11.32 7.95
CA ILE A 4 7.12 12.32 8.26
C ILE A 4 6.52 13.50 9.05
N GLN A 5 5.21 13.68 9.01
CA GLN A 5 4.53 14.75 9.73
C GLN A 5 4.42 14.43 11.23
N ASP A 6 4.66 15.43 12.05
CA ASP A 6 4.41 15.32 13.48
C ASP A 6 2.92 15.05 13.73
N PRO A 7 2.58 14.00 14.48
CA PRO A 7 1.18 13.69 14.77
C PRO A 7 0.59 14.76 15.69
N ILE A 8 -0.58 15.27 15.34
CA ILE A 8 -1.36 16.16 16.19
C ILE A 8 -2.41 15.30 16.88
N VAL A 9 -2.20 15.04 18.17
CA VAL A 9 -3.14 14.27 18.99
C VAL A 9 -3.70 15.16 20.13
N ALA A 10 -4.93 14.89 20.53
CA ALA A 10 -5.48 15.51 21.72
C ALA A 10 -4.75 15.01 22.96
N ARG A 11 -4.45 15.91 23.90
CA ARG A 11 -3.82 15.53 25.16
C ARG A 11 -4.79 14.68 25.97
N GLU A 12 -4.36 13.46 26.31
CA GLU A 12 -5.11 12.53 27.13
C GLU A 12 -4.92 12.83 28.62
N LYS A 13 -5.66 12.10 29.47
CA LYS A 13 -5.64 12.29 30.93
C LYS A 13 -4.29 11.94 31.58
N THR A 14 -3.49 11.09 30.91
CA THR A 14 -2.15 10.69 31.34
C THR A 14 -1.18 10.81 30.17
N ASP A 15 0.09 11.06 30.49
CA ASP A 15 1.14 11.15 29.48
C ASP A 15 1.33 9.83 28.73
N GLU A 16 1.22 8.69 29.42
CA GLU A 16 1.26 7.35 28.80
C GLU A 16 0.18 7.15 27.72
N LYS A 17 -1.07 7.58 27.96
CA LYS A 17 -2.14 7.52 26.98
C LYS A 17 -1.92 8.47 25.82
N THR A 18 -1.31 9.61 26.07
CA THR A 18 -0.94 10.56 25.01
C THR A 18 0.13 9.94 24.11
N GLU A 19 1.16 9.30 24.69
CA GLU A 19 2.19 8.57 23.93
C GLU A 19 1.59 7.43 23.10
N GLU A 20 0.68 6.64 23.68
CA GLU A 20 -0.02 5.59 22.95
C GLU A 20 -0.82 6.13 21.74
N SER A 21 -1.47 7.29 21.91
CA SER A 21 -2.20 7.94 20.83
C SER A 21 -1.26 8.45 19.73
N ILE A 22 -0.10 8.99 20.10
CA ILE A 22 0.97 9.36 19.15
C ILE A 22 1.47 8.14 18.38
N LEU A 23 1.76 7.04 19.06
CA LEU A 23 2.23 5.80 18.43
C LEU A 23 1.18 5.22 17.46
N LYS A 24 -0.10 5.30 17.79
CA LYS A 24 -1.19 4.89 16.89
C LYS A 24 -1.23 5.71 15.60
N GLU A 25 -1.01 7.02 15.70
CA GLU A 25 -0.93 7.90 14.52
C GLU A 25 0.34 7.67 13.69
N LEU A 26 1.45 7.33 14.34
CA LEU A 26 2.72 7.00 13.70
C LEU A 26 2.81 5.55 13.22
N LYS A 27 1.79 4.73 13.49
CA LYS A 27 1.78 3.33 13.10
C LYS A 27 2.13 3.17 11.63
N LEU A 28 3.08 2.28 11.36
CA LEU A 28 3.50 1.98 9.99
C LEU A 28 2.34 1.42 9.18
N ASP A 29 2.24 1.81 7.94
CA ASP A 29 1.28 1.25 6.99
C ASP A 29 2.01 0.45 5.91
N GLY A 30 1.27 -0.47 5.26
CA GLY A 30 1.80 -1.32 4.19
C GLY A 30 1.60 -2.80 4.47
N LEU A 31 2.20 -3.63 3.63
CA LEU A 31 2.15 -5.09 3.73
C LEU A 31 3.36 -5.61 4.50
N VAL A 32 3.14 -6.62 5.32
CA VAL A 32 4.16 -7.30 6.11
C VAL A 32 4.24 -8.77 5.67
N ASN A 33 5.43 -9.34 5.71
CA ASN A 33 5.59 -10.78 5.59
C ASN A 33 5.02 -11.45 6.86
N GLY A 34 4.05 -12.33 6.66
CA GLY A 34 3.31 -12.97 7.75
C GLY A 34 3.90 -14.26 8.28
N GLU A 35 5.12 -14.63 7.86
CA GLU A 35 5.83 -15.78 8.43
C GLU A 35 6.13 -15.55 9.91
N GLU A 36 5.91 -16.54 10.74
CA GLU A 36 6.01 -16.43 12.20
C GLU A 36 7.38 -15.92 12.66
N GLU A 37 8.44 -16.44 12.05
CA GLU A 37 9.81 -16.02 12.35
C GLU A 37 10.02 -14.52 12.08
N VAL A 38 9.46 -14.01 10.97
CA VAL A 38 9.55 -12.59 10.61
C VAL A 38 8.75 -11.74 11.58
N VAL A 39 7.55 -12.18 11.93
CA VAL A 39 6.68 -11.45 12.88
C VAL A 39 7.33 -11.37 14.26
N GLU A 40 7.94 -12.45 14.74
CA GLU A 40 8.65 -12.48 16.02
C GLU A 40 9.90 -11.58 16.04
N HIS A 41 10.60 -11.46 14.90
CA HIS A 41 11.73 -10.52 14.78
C HIS A 41 11.29 -9.06 14.73
N LEU A 42 10.10 -8.78 14.18
CA LEU A 42 9.55 -7.42 14.16
C LEU A 42 9.03 -6.98 15.53
N GLU A 43 8.32 -7.86 16.20
CA GLU A 43 7.73 -7.58 17.51
C GLU A 43 7.64 -8.88 18.35
N ALA A 44 8.64 -9.09 19.18
CA ALA A 44 8.67 -10.23 20.09
C ALA A 44 7.47 -10.17 21.05
N ASN A 45 6.80 -11.31 21.24
CA ASN A 45 5.64 -11.44 22.12
C ASN A 45 4.43 -10.56 21.73
N LEU A 46 4.21 -10.35 20.43
CA LEU A 46 3.03 -9.64 19.96
C LEU A 46 1.75 -10.27 20.54
N THR A 47 1.00 -9.50 21.32
CA THR A 47 -0.32 -9.86 21.85
C THR A 47 -1.35 -8.80 21.47
N GLY A 48 -2.44 -9.23 20.83
CA GLY A 48 -3.46 -8.29 20.38
C GLY A 48 -3.00 -7.46 19.18
N SER A 49 -3.23 -6.16 19.19
CA SER A 49 -2.89 -5.25 18.09
C SER A 49 -1.54 -4.57 18.35
N SER A 50 -0.63 -4.67 17.38
CA SER A 50 0.63 -3.92 17.43
C SER A 50 0.38 -2.41 17.40
N LEU A 51 1.19 -1.66 18.13
CA LEU A 51 1.23 -0.19 18.07
C LEU A 51 2.09 0.32 16.91
N TYR A 52 3.01 -0.50 16.41
CA TYR A 52 4.02 -0.09 15.42
C TYR A 52 3.73 -0.60 14.03
N TYR A 53 3.21 -1.83 13.90
CA TYR A 53 3.03 -2.52 12.63
C TYR A 53 1.54 -2.81 12.35
N PRO A 54 1.12 -2.95 11.09
CA PRO A 54 -0.25 -3.31 10.75
C PRO A 54 -0.53 -4.80 10.99
N LEU A 55 -0.20 -5.25 12.19
CA LEU A 55 -0.32 -6.62 12.66
C LEU A 55 -1.28 -6.71 13.85
N ARG A 56 -2.02 -7.80 13.91
CA ARG A 56 -2.87 -8.16 15.03
C ARG A 56 -2.85 -9.66 15.23
N ARG A 57 -2.52 -10.10 16.44
CA ARG A 57 -2.56 -11.51 16.84
C ARG A 57 -3.87 -11.79 17.60
N ASN A 58 -4.57 -12.84 17.22
CA ASN A 58 -5.77 -13.29 17.90
C ASN A 58 -5.43 -14.07 19.17
N GLN A 59 -6.42 -14.34 20.01
CA GLN A 59 -6.23 -15.12 21.26
C GLN A 59 -5.72 -16.55 21.02
N ASN A 60 -5.96 -17.11 19.83
CA ASN A 60 -5.44 -18.42 19.42
C ASN A 60 -3.99 -18.39 18.89
N GLY A 61 -3.31 -17.27 19.00
CA GLY A 61 -1.92 -17.10 18.56
C GLY A 61 -1.72 -16.85 17.05
N LEU A 62 -2.78 -16.92 16.24
CA LEU A 62 -2.70 -16.69 14.80
C LEU A 62 -2.85 -15.21 14.45
N LEU A 63 -2.28 -14.80 13.32
CA LEU A 63 -2.52 -13.47 12.76
C LEU A 63 -3.99 -13.33 12.36
N GLY A 64 -4.63 -12.27 12.83
CA GLY A 64 -6.01 -11.97 12.52
C GLY A 64 -6.20 -11.42 11.10
N SER A 65 -7.42 -11.55 10.56
CA SER A 65 -7.80 -11.01 9.24
C SER A 65 -7.63 -9.50 9.10
N ALA A 66 -7.54 -8.77 10.23
CA ALA A 66 -7.25 -7.35 10.24
C ALA A 66 -5.76 -7.03 10.05
N SER A 67 -4.87 -8.03 10.03
CA SER A 67 -3.46 -7.86 9.75
C SER A 67 -3.23 -7.67 8.26
N LYS A 68 -2.41 -6.69 7.89
CA LYS A 68 -1.94 -6.53 6.50
C LYS A 68 -0.71 -7.43 6.26
N ALA A 69 -0.87 -8.72 6.49
CA ALA A 69 0.19 -9.72 6.39
C ALA A 69 -0.08 -10.68 5.23
N LEU A 70 0.96 -11.03 4.52
CA LEU A 70 0.92 -12.00 3.42
C LEU A 70 1.86 -13.16 3.71
N PRO A 71 1.50 -14.41 3.32
CA PRO A 71 2.44 -15.52 3.27
C PRO A 71 3.65 -15.17 2.39
N GLN A 72 4.80 -15.77 2.68
CA GLN A 72 6.09 -15.51 2.01
C GLN A 72 5.95 -15.45 0.47
N GLU A 73 5.34 -16.46 -0.14
CA GLU A 73 5.18 -16.53 -1.60
C GLU A 73 4.43 -15.33 -2.18
N LYS A 74 3.32 -14.95 -1.54
CA LYS A 74 2.52 -13.79 -1.97
C LYS A 74 3.27 -12.47 -1.76
N PHE A 75 4.00 -12.36 -0.65
CA PHE A 75 4.81 -11.19 -0.34
C PHE A 75 5.95 -11.01 -1.36
N GLU A 76 6.65 -12.08 -1.71
CA GLU A 76 7.67 -12.07 -2.76
C GLU A 76 7.10 -11.69 -4.12
N THR A 77 5.90 -12.15 -4.44
CA THR A 77 5.19 -11.76 -5.67
C THR A 77 4.98 -10.24 -5.73
N VAL A 78 4.52 -9.63 -4.64
CA VAL A 78 4.36 -8.17 -4.55
C VAL A 78 5.68 -7.44 -4.74
N LEU A 79 6.75 -7.92 -4.11
CA LEU A 79 8.10 -7.32 -4.27
C LEU A 79 8.61 -7.45 -5.71
N ALA A 80 8.44 -8.62 -6.34
CA ALA A 80 8.85 -8.86 -7.72
C ALA A 80 8.08 -7.95 -8.68
N TYR A 81 6.76 -7.83 -8.51
CA TYR A 81 5.92 -6.95 -9.31
C TYR A 81 6.32 -5.48 -9.15
N THR A 82 6.55 -5.03 -7.92
CA THR A 82 6.98 -3.66 -7.64
C THR A 82 8.31 -3.34 -8.33
N ARG A 83 9.29 -4.25 -8.27
CA ARG A 83 10.57 -4.09 -8.96
C ARG A 83 10.42 -4.05 -10.48
N ALA A 84 9.57 -4.91 -11.04
CA ALA A 84 9.28 -4.93 -12.48
C ALA A 84 8.63 -3.61 -12.92
N LYS A 85 7.67 -3.11 -12.15
CA LYS A 85 6.98 -1.84 -12.43
C LYS A 85 7.89 -0.62 -12.31
N GLN A 86 8.78 -0.61 -11.32
CA GLN A 86 9.81 0.43 -11.20
C GLN A 86 10.75 0.46 -12.41
N LYS A 87 11.13 -0.72 -12.92
CA LYS A 87 11.97 -0.83 -14.12
C LYS A 87 11.24 -0.32 -15.38
N GLU A 88 9.97 -0.67 -15.53
CA GLU A 88 9.11 -0.19 -16.62
C GLU A 88 8.98 1.33 -16.60
N LEU A 89 8.56 1.90 -15.46
CA LEU A 89 8.43 3.35 -15.29
C LEU A 89 9.74 4.09 -15.54
N LYS A 90 10.86 3.51 -15.08
CA LYS A 90 12.18 4.06 -15.35
C LYS A 90 12.48 4.11 -16.87
N ALA A 91 12.14 3.07 -17.62
CA ALA A 91 12.33 3.04 -19.06
C ALA A 91 11.47 4.12 -19.76
N GLU A 92 10.19 4.22 -19.41
CA GLU A 92 9.28 5.25 -19.92
C GLU A 92 9.83 6.67 -19.68
N MET A 93 10.34 6.93 -18.47
CA MET A 93 10.97 8.22 -18.15
C MET A 93 12.22 8.52 -19.02
N TYR A 94 13.06 7.52 -19.28
CA TYR A 94 14.24 7.68 -20.14
C TYR A 94 13.88 7.87 -21.62
N GLU A 95 12.76 7.31 -22.06
CA GLU A 95 12.21 7.49 -23.40
C GLU A 95 11.50 8.84 -23.57
N GLY A 96 11.38 9.61 -22.50
CA GLY A 96 10.76 10.93 -22.53
C GLY A 96 9.22 10.89 -22.56
N GLU A 97 8.62 9.80 -22.06
CA GLU A 97 7.16 9.71 -21.95
C GLU A 97 6.63 10.75 -20.95
N VAL A 98 5.82 11.68 -21.45
CA VAL A 98 5.27 12.82 -20.69
C VAL A 98 3.74 12.91 -20.81
N SER A 99 3.08 11.88 -21.32
CA SER A 99 1.63 11.86 -21.50
C SER A 99 0.90 12.08 -20.18
N ALA A 100 -0.04 13.01 -20.17
CA ALA A 100 -0.92 13.26 -19.04
C ALA A 100 -2.04 12.20 -19.03
N LEU A 101 -1.79 11.06 -18.39
CA LEU A 101 -2.71 9.95 -18.22
C LEU A 101 -3.08 9.76 -16.73
N PRO A 102 -3.85 10.67 -16.13
CA PRO A 102 -4.24 10.55 -14.73
C PRO A 102 -5.12 9.31 -14.52
N TYR A 103 -5.05 8.74 -13.31
CA TYR A 103 -5.92 7.62 -12.96
C TYR A 103 -7.30 8.09 -12.52
N LEU A 104 -8.30 7.21 -12.67
CA LEU A 104 -9.62 7.32 -12.06
C LEU A 104 -9.94 6.00 -11.33
N LEU A 105 -10.16 6.07 -10.03
CA LEU A 105 -10.51 4.95 -9.17
C LEU A 105 -11.86 5.21 -8.48
N GLY A 106 -12.95 4.80 -9.11
CA GLY A 106 -14.29 5.22 -8.70
C GLY A 106 -14.48 6.70 -8.98
N GLU A 107 -14.54 7.53 -7.95
CA GLU A 107 -14.63 8.99 -8.03
C GLU A 107 -13.28 9.69 -7.77
N ASP A 108 -12.30 8.96 -7.22
CA ASP A 108 -10.99 9.50 -6.85
C ASP A 108 -10.08 9.61 -8.08
N THR A 109 -9.47 10.76 -8.28
CA THR A 109 -8.52 10.97 -9.39
C THR A 109 -7.22 11.61 -8.90
N GLY A 110 -6.12 11.35 -9.60
CA GLY A 110 -4.85 12.02 -9.37
C GLY A 110 -4.90 13.54 -9.58
N CYS A 111 -5.97 14.06 -10.19
CA CYS A 111 -6.16 15.49 -10.43
C CYS A 111 -6.75 16.25 -9.23
N ASP A 112 -7.33 15.59 -8.25
CA ASP A 112 -8.09 16.25 -7.17
C ASP A 112 -7.23 17.20 -6.32
N PHE A 113 -5.99 16.80 -6.03
CA PHE A 113 -5.02 17.58 -5.24
C PHE A 113 -3.75 17.90 -6.05
N CYS A 114 -3.83 17.89 -7.39
CA CYS A 114 -2.68 18.15 -8.23
C CYS A 114 -2.33 19.63 -8.25
N ALA A 115 -1.10 19.97 -7.84
CA ALA A 115 -0.61 21.35 -7.88
C ALA A 115 -0.47 21.92 -9.30
N CYS A 116 -0.43 21.06 -10.32
CA CYS A 116 -0.31 21.45 -11.73
C CYS A 116 -1.65 21.51 -12.46
N LYS A 117 -2.78 21.36 -11.78
CA LYS A 117 -4.11 21.25 -12.39
C LYS A 117 -4.41 22.43 -13.32
N ASP A 118 -4.05 23.65 -12.91
CA ASP A 118 -4.36 24.87 -13.65
C ASP A 118 -3.50 25.09 -14.91
N ILE A 119 -2.35 24.40 -15.00
CA ILE A 119 -1.41 24.52 -16.12
C ILE A 119 -1.31 23.26 -16.96
N CYS A 120 -1.83 22.12 -16.48
CA CYS A 120 -1.72 20.83 -17.15
C CYS A 120 -2.52 20.77 -18.47
N GLY A 121 -3.64 21.50 -18.56
CA GLY A 121 -4.51 21.48 -19.72
C GLY A 121 -5.28 20.17 -19.95
N PHE A 122 -5.23 19.20 -19.03
CA PHE A 122 -6.00 17.97 -19.11
C PHE A 122 -7.50 18.26 -19.00
N ASP A 123 -8.25 17.94 -20.03
CA ASP A 123 -9.71 18.05 -20.07
C ASP A 123 -10.29 16.87 -20.89
N GLN A 124 -11.14 16.06 -20.28
CA GLN A 124 -11.78 14.91 -20.93
C GLN A 124 -12.61 15.28 -22.19
N ARG A 125 -12.95 16.55 -22.36
CA ARG A 125 -13.65 17.03 -23.58
C ARG A 125 -12.70 17.17 -24.76
N ILE A 126 -11.40 17.12 -24.54
CA ILE A 126 -10.37 17.18 -25.58
C ILE A 126 -10.06 15.76 -26.03
N GLU A 127 -10.09 15.52 -27.32
CA GLU A 127 -9.74 14.24 -27.92
C GLU A 127 -8.30 13.83 -27.53
N GLY A 128 -8.14 12.60 -27.04
CA GLY A 128 -6.87 12.07 -26.54
C GLY A 128 -6.59 12.32 -25.05
N CYS A 129 -7.45 13.10 -24.36
CA CYS A 129 -7.37 13.28 -22.92
C CYS A 129 -8.32 12.31 -22.19
N GLU A 130 -7.81 11.16 -21.78
CA GLU A 130 -8.59 10.13 -21.11
C GLU A 130 -8.02 9.75 -19.75
N TYR A 131 -8.89 9.38 -18.82
CA TYR A 131 -8.47 8.78 -17.55
C TYR A 131 -8.12 7.31 -17.73
N ARG A 132 -7.01 6.90 -17.14
CA ARG A 132 -6.69 5.49 -16.96
C ARG A 132 -7.59 4.90 -15.88
N GLN A 133 -8.58 4.12 -16.29
CA GLN A 133 -9.52 3.49 -15.38
C GLN A 133 -8.83 2.44 -14.51
N LEU A 134 -8.92 2.61 -13.18
CA LEU A 134 -8.44 1.63 -12.22
C LEU A 134 -9.62 0.91 -11.56
N GLN A 135 -9.40 -0.33 -11.18
CA GLN A 135 -10.37 -1.14 -10.45
C GLN A 135 -9.91 -1.34 -9.00
N LYS A 136 -10.86 -1.34 -8.08
CA LYS A 136 -10.60 -1.73 -6.68
C LYS A 136 -10.52 -3.25 -6.62
N TYR A 137 -9.40 -3.76 -6.14
CA TYR A 137 -9.18 -5.18 -5.91
C TYR A 137 -9.09 -5.46 -4.42
N SER A 138 -9.57 -6.63 -4.00
CA SER A 138 -9.15 -7.20 -2.74
C SER A 138 -7.64 -7.52 -2.78
N LEU A 139 -7.03 -7.72 -1.62
CA LEU A 139 -5.59 -8.04 -1.56
C LEU A 139 -5.26 -9.32 -2.32
N GLU A 140 -6.14 -10.32 -2.27
CA GLU A 140 -5.94 -11.59 -2.96
C GLU A 140 -6.05 -11.45 -4.48
N GLU A 141 -7.07 -10.76 -4.98
CA GLU A 141 -7.23 -10.46 -6.40
C GLU A 141 -6.06 -9.65 -6.94
N ALA A 142 -5.58 -8.65 -6.18
CA ALA A 142 -4.43 -7.86 -6.57
C ALA A 142 -3.16 -8.73 -6.72
N VAL A 143 -2.90 -9.64 -5.79
CA VAL A 143 -1.74 -10.56 -5.89
C VAL A 143 -1.87 -11.49 -7.09
N GLU A 144 -3.07 -12.01 -7.39
CA GLU A 144 -3.28 -12.86 -8.56
C GLU A 144 -3.06 -12.08 -9.87
N CYS A 145 -3.58 -10.85 -9.97
CA CYS A 145 -3.28 -9.95 -11.09
C CYS A 145 -1.78 -9.68 -11.26
N MET A 146 -1.05 -9.51 -10.15
CA MET A 146 0.39 -9.32 -10.18
C MET A 146 1.12 -10.56 -10.69
N LYS A 147 0.71 -11.76 -10.27
CA LYS A 147 1.25 -13.04 -10.78
C LYS A 147 1.04 -13.17 -12.29
N GLU A 148 -0.15 -12.88 -12.79
CA GLU A 148 -0.47 -12.92 -14.22
C GLU A 148 0.42 -11.97 -15.03
N LYS A 149 0.58 -10.73 -14.56
CA LYS A 149 1.45 -9.74 -15.22
C LYS A 149 2.93 -10.10 -15.19
N LEU A 150 3.38 -10.82 -14.18
CA LEU A 150 4.75 -11.37 -14.11
C LEU A 150 4.95 -12.62 -14.97
N GLY A 151 3.90 -13.16 -15.58
CA GLY A 151 3.95 -14.41 -16.35
C GLY A 151 4.11 -15.67 -15.49
N ILE A 152 3.85 -15.57 -14.18
CA ILE A 152 3.90 -16.69 -13.26
C ILE A 152 2.63 -17.52 -13.44
N LYS A 153 2.74 -18.69 -14.08
CA LYS A 153 1.60 -19.59 -14.29
C LYS A 153 1.04 -20.05 -12.95
N LYS A 154 -0.30 -20.11 -12.85
CA LYS A 154 -0.99 -20.73 -11.70
C LYS A 154 -0.45 -22.15 -11.53
N SER A 155 0.10 -22.45 -10.35
CA SER A 155 0.40 -23.80 -9.95
C SER A 155 -0.93 -24.56 -9.87
N GLN A 156 -1.21 -25.41 -10.83
CA GLN A 156 -2.38 -26.31 -10.75
C GLN A 156 -2.15 -27.24 -9.58
N LYS A 157 -2.99 -27.12 -8.56
CA LYS A 157 -3.17 -28.14 -7.52
C LYS A 157 -4.34 -29.00 -7.90
#